data_6f163acebf4f8b5b25cdb36e56548b78
#
_entry.id   6f163acebf4f8b5b25cdb36e56548b78
#
_cell.length_a   1.000
_cell.length_b   1.000
_cell.length_c   1.000
_cell.angle_alpha   90.00
_cell.angle_beta   90.00
_cell.angle_gamma   90.00
#
_symmetry.space_group_name_H-M   'P 1'
#
loop_
_entity.id
_entity.type
_entity.pdbx_description
1 polymer ?
#
loop_
_entity_poly.entity_id
_entity_poly.type
_entity_poly.pdbx_seq_one_letter_code
_entity_poly.pdbx_strand_id
1 'polypeptide(L)'
;MAKIITYINEKGGVGKTSVCFNSAWYLAENGERVLMIDMDGQKANLTFFAGIDQYDNLKTMVHVLKHDGDITETVLEVTANLDIVPATAEVSSIGMESKVSKFRKALKSLDDFYDYIFIDVSPTPNWSHYLSLSVSDFAVVVMLPDLASLEGNKGVFETVEEITETTNPNLKIAGILMNKAVSRTVLAKQVLEMAEEMAQENNTKVFDTKIRNAVVLSENISNNEGVTSYSPKSPASDDVRDFVKELEKAVAE
;
A
#
# COMPACT_ATOMS: atom_id res chain seq x y z
N MET A 1 -10.46 -5.64 -15.32
CA MET A 1 -9.69 -4.46 -14.90
C MET A 1 -9.06 -4.76 -13.56
N ALA A 2 -7.77 -4.49 -13.43
CA ALA A 2 -7.06 -4.64 -12.15
C ALA A 2 -7.67 -3.71 -11.10
N LYS A 3 -7.71 -4.14 -9.84
CA LYS A 3 -8.06 -3.30 -8.69
C LYS A 3 -6.83 -2.57 -8.19
N ILE A 4 -6.85 -1.24 -8.24
CA ILE A 4 -5.71 -0.40 -7.85
C ILE A 4 -5.92 0.08 -6.41
N ILE A 5 -5.00 -0.30 -5.51
CA ILE A 5 -5.11 -0.04 -4.08
C ILE A 5 -3.85 0.65 -3.57
N THR A 6 -3.99 1.86 -3.00
CA THR A 6 -2.88 2.58 -2.37
C THR A 6 -2.88 2.35 -0.85
N TYR A 7 -1.73 1.93 -0.30
CA TYR A 7 -1.51 1.85 1.14
C TYR A 7 -0.96 3.19 1.66
N ILE A 8 -1.71 3.87 2.52
CA ILE A 8 -1.42 5.25 2.89
C ILE A 8 -1.40 5.49 4.40
N ASN A 9 -0.54 6.34 4.85
CA ASN A 9 -0.52 7.05 6.13
C ASN A 9 0.62 8.09 6.09
N GLU A 10 0.42 9.24 6.71
CA GLU A 10 1.42 10.31 6.78
C GLU A 10 2.44 10.11 7.90
N LYS A 11 2.24 9.14 8.78
CA LYS A 11 3.20 8.78 9.84
C LYS A 11 4.17 7.72 9.36
N GLY A 12 5.45 7.95 9.60
CA GLY A 12 6.51 6.96 9.34
C GLY A 12 6.45 5.78 10.32
N GLY A 13 6.82 4.59 9.86
CA GLY A 13 6.97 3.41 10.71
C GLY A 13 5.66 2.70 11.09
N VAL A 14 4.51 3.10 10.55
CA VAL A 14 3.23 2.42 10.79
C VAL A 14 3.15 1.05 10.14
N GLY A 15 4.02 0.77 9.16
CA GLY A 15 4.11 -0.53 8.48
C GLY A 15 3.33 -0.63 7.18
N LYS A 16 3.04 0.49 6.49
CA LYS A 16 2.41 0.49 5.16
C LYS A 16 3.06 -0.52 4.22
N THR A 17 4.35 -0.35 4.00
CA THR A 17 5.17 -1.20 3.12
C THR A 17 5.10 -2.68 3.51
N SER A 18 5.20 -3.00 4.80
CA SER A 18 5.13 -4.38 5.29
C SER A 18 3.75 -5.00 5.04
N VAL A 19 2.68 -4.23 5.26
CA VAL A 19 1.31 -4.68 4.98
C VAL A 19 1.10 -4.85 3.48
N CYS A 20 1.51 -3.88 2.67
CA CYS A 20 1.44 -3.94 1.20
C CYS A 20 2.15 -5.19 0.67
N PHE A 21 3.40 -5.41 1.05
CA PHE A 21 4.22 -6.54 0.63
C PHE A 21 3.60 -7.89 1.00
N ASN A 22 3.23 -8.08 2.28
CA ASN A 22 2.67 -9.34 2.75
C ASN A 22 1.28 -9.63 2.17
N SER A 23 0.48 -8.60 1.92
CA SER A 23 -0.83 -8.75 1.27
C SER A 23 -0.68 -9.13 -0.20
N ALA A 24 0.22 -8.49 -0.93
CA ALA A 24 0.53 -8.81 -2.33
C ALA A 24 1.06 -10.23 -2.46
N TRP A 25 1.98 -10.61 -1.57
CA TRP A 25 2.54 -11.95 -1.54
C TRP A 25 1.47 -13.03 -1.34
N TYR A 26 0.58 -12.83 -0.35
CA TYR A 26 -0.49 -13.80 -0.08
C TYR A 26 -1.49 -13.95 -1.23
N LEU A 27 -1.85 -12.86 -1.90
CA LEU A 27 -2.71 -12.92 -3.09
C LEU A 27 -2.03 -13.72 -4.21
N ALA A 28 -0.74 -13.46 -4.45
CA ALA A 28 0.02 -14.16 -5.47
C ALA A 28 0.17 -15.67 -5.17
N GLU A 29 0.35 -16.05 -3.90
CA GLU A 29 0.33 -17.46 -3.45
C GLU A 29 -1.01 -18.15 -3.75
N ASN A 30 -2.11 -17.40 -3.77
CA ASN A 30 -3.45 -17.92 -4.06
C ASN A 30 -3.82 -17.82 -5.56
N GLY A 31 -2.85 -17.46 -6.42
CA GLY A 31 -2.99 -17.48 -7.87
C GLY A 31 -3.47 -16.18 -8.50
N GLU A 32 -3.67 -15.11 -7.71
CA GLU A 32 -3.94 -13.78 -8.23
C GLU A 32 -2.66 -13.17 -8.82
N ARG A 33 -2.78 -12.47 -9.94
CA ARG A 33 -1.65 -11.75 -10.57
C ARG A 33 -1.55 -10.36 -9.95
N VAL A 34 -0.48 -10.10 -9.24
CA VAL A 34 -0.31 -8.88 -8.44
C VAL A 34 0.91 -8.09 -8.89
N LEU A 35 0.72 -6.79 -9.12
CA LEU A 35 1.80 -5.83 -9.32
C LEU A 35 1.93 -4.95 -8.08
N MET A 36 3.11 -4.85 -7.53
CA MET A 36 3.47 -3.83 -6.56
C MET A 36 4.14 -2.64 -7.25
N ILE A 37 3.81 -1.41 -6.84
CA ILE A 37 4.47 -0.19 -7.32
C ILE A 37 5.03 0.55 -6.10
N ASP A 38 6.34 0.69 -6.05
CA ASP A 38 7.04 1.46 -5.02
C ASP A 38 7.11 2.94 -5.42
N MET A 39 6.40 3.80 -4.69
CA MET A 39 6.41 5.25 -4.89
C MET A 39 7.14 5.99 -3.75
N ASP A 40 7.88 5.26 -2.89
CA ASP A 40 8.72 5.84 -1.83
C ASP A 40 10.16 6.05 -2.29
N GLY A 41 10.45 7.19 -2.91
CA GLY A 41 11.82 7.56 -3.29
C GLY A 41 12.74 7.91 -2.11
N GLN A 42 12.25 8.00 -0.87
CA GLN A 42 13.10 8.29 0.29
C GLN A 42 13.82 7.04 0.80
N LYS A 43 13.14 5.90 0.80
CA LYS A 43 13.66 4.65 1.36
C LYS A 43 13.59 3.47 0.41
N ALA A 44 12.67 3.49 -0.57
CA ALA A 44 12.41 2.38 -1.49
C ALA A 44 12.32 1.02 -0.75
N ASN A 45 11.57 1.01 0.36
CA ASN A 45 11.50 -0.15 1.24
C ASN A 45 10.80 -1.33 0.57
N LEU A 46 9.76 -1.09 -0.26
CA LEU A 46 9.05 -2.16 -0.95
C LEU A 46 9.98 -2.86 -1.96
N THR A 47 10.80 -2.08 -2.65
CA THR A 47 11.86 -2.57 -3.56
C THR A 47 12.85 -3.47 -2.82
N PHE A 48 13.31 -3.01 -1.65
CA PHE A 48 14.21 -3.80 -0.79
C PHE A 48 13.54 -5.10 -0.29
N PHE A 49 12.26 -5.04 0.12
CA PHE A 49 11.52 -6.22 0.60
C PHE A 49 11.33 -7.26 -0.51
N ALA A 50 11.19 -6.80 -1.75
CA ALA A 50 11.12 -7.66 -2.93
C ALA A 50 12.48 -8.29 -3.33
N GLY A 51 13.57 -7.98 -2.62
CA GLY A 51 14.90 -8.51 -2.92
C GLY A 51 15.59 -7.86 -4.13
N ILE A 52 15.09 -6.70 -4.59
CA ILE A 52 15.66 -5.98 -5.71
C ILE A 52 16.78 -5.05 -5.23
N ASP A 53 17.96 -5.17 -5.86
CA ASP A 53 19.10 -4.31 -5.54
C ASP A 53 18.88 -2.89 -6.11
N GLN A 54 18.88 -1.91 -5.22
CA GLN A 54 18.68 -0.50 -5.57
C GLN A 54 19.91 0.15 -6.26
N TYR A 55 21.05 -0.53 -6.30
CA TYR A 55 22.26 -0.05 -6.98
C TYR A 55 22.27 -0.41 -8.46
N ASP A 56 21.36 -1.26 -8.92
CA ASP A 56 21.18 -1.53 -10.33
C ASP A 56 20.61 -0.31 -11.04
N ASN A 57 20.83 -0.21 -12.34
CA ASN A 57 20.28 0.87 -13.18
C ASN A 57 18.80 0.60 -13.47
N LEU A 58 17.96 0.73 -12.44
CA LEU A 58 16.55 0.36 -12.47
C LEU A 58 15.72 1.42 -13.22
N LYS A 59 14.85 0.96 -14.09
CA LYS A 59 13.75 1.78 -14.60
C LYS A 59 12.64 1.81 -13.55
N THR A 60 12.22 3.01 -13.18
CA THR A 60 11.21 3.27 -12.14
C THR A 60 10.03 4.02 -12.71
N MET A 61 9.05 4.41 -11.88
CA MET A 61 7.97 5.30 -12.31
C MET A 61 8.46 6.65 -12.87
N VAL A 62 9.70 7.07 -12.60
CA VAL A 62 10.32 8.24 -13.24
C VAL A 62 10.45 8.03 -14.75
N HIS A 63 10.86 6.83 -15.18
CA HIS A 63 10.95 6.47 -16.60
C HIS A 63 9.60 6.67 -17.31
N VAL A 64 8.51 6.26 -16.66
CA VAL A 64 7.14 6.40 -17.19
C VAL A 64 6.66 7.84 -17.13
N LEU A 65 6.74 8.49 -15.96
CA LEU A 65 6.08 9.77 -15.72
C LEU A 65 6.86 10.98 -16.27
N LYS A 66 8.19 10.92 -16.30
CA LYS A 66 9.03 12.03 -16.77
C LYS A 66 9.60 11.81 -18.17
N HIS A 67 9.90 10.57 -18.54
CA HIS A 67 10.60 10.26 -19.79
C HIS A 67 9.72 9.59 -20.86
N ASP A 68 8.40 9.54 -20.68
CA ASP A 68 7.44 8.94 -21.62
C ASP A 68 7.71 7.47 -21.97
N GLY A 69 8.41 6.76 -21.07
CA GLY A 69 8.71 5.34 -21.23
C GLY A 69 7.49 4.44 -21.03
N ASP A 70 7.62 3.22 -21.51
CA ASP A 70 6.58 2.19 -21.31
C ASP A 70 6.71 1.60 -19.89
N ILE A 71 5.57 1.47 -19.18
CA ILE A 71 5.55 0.89 -17.83
C ILE A 71 6.01 -0.56 -17.82
N THR A 72 5.77 -1.31 -18.89
CA THR A 72 6.20 -2.71 -19.01
C THR A 72 7.72 -2.88 -18.95
N GLU A 73 8.47 -1.85 -19.31
CA GLU A 73 9.93 -1.84 -19.20
C GLU A 73 10.44 -1.64 -17.76
N THR A 74 9.55 -1.29 -16.84
CA THR A 74 9.88 -1.06 -15.43
C THR A 74 9.52 -2.23 -14.54
N VAL A 75 8.77 -3.20 -15.05
CA VAL A 75 8.28 -4.35 -14.28
C VAL A 75 9.38 -5.40 -14.11
N LEU A 76 9.57 -5.85 -12.88
CA LEU A 76 10.49 -6.92 -12.51
C LEU A 76 9.72 -8.03 -11.80
N GLU A 77 10.02 -9.29 -12.13
CA GLU A 77 9.45 -10.45 -11.46
C GLU A 77 10.05 -10.60 -10.05
N VAL A 78 9.20 -10.80 -9.04
CA VAL A 78 9.58 -11.11 -7.65
C VAL A 78 9.42 -12.60 -7.40
N THR A 79 8.26 -13.15 -7.74
CA THR A 79 7.95 -14.58 -7.70
C THR A 79 6.78 -14.85 -8.64
N ALA A 80 6.39 -16.12 -8.79
CA ALA A 80 5.22 -16.46 -9.61
C ALA A 80 4.01 -15.63 -9.21
N ASN A 81 3.38 -14.97 -10.18
CA ASN A 81 2.22 -14.07 -10.03
C ASN A 81 2.48 -12.78 -9.22
N LEU A 82 3.70 -12.46 -8.84
CA LEU A 82 4.05 -11.24 -8.11
C LEU A 82 5.17 -10.49 -8.80
N ASP A 83 4.87 -9.31 -9.29
CA ASP A 83 5.80 -8.40 -9.92
C ASP A 83 5.93 -7.08 -9.16
N ILE A 84 6.98 -6.31 -9.46
CA ILE A 84 7.21 -4.99 -8.87
C ILE A 84 7.67 -3.97 -9.93
N VAL A 85 7.17 -2.74 -9.83
CA VAL A 85 7.83 -1.55 -10.35
C VAL A 85 8.66 -0.97 -9.21
N PRO A 86 10.00 -1.05 -9.28
CA PRO A 86 10.87 -0.65 -8.18
C PRO A 86 10.99 0.87 -8.03
N ALA A 87 11.48 1.32 -6.89
CA ALA A 87 11.88 2.69 -6.65
C ALA A 87 13.39 2.84 -6.47
N THR A 88 13.85 4.03 -6.81
CA THR A 88 15.16 4.58 -6.41
C THR A 88 14.94 5.98 -5.85
N ALA A 89 15.99 6.62 -5.34
CA ALA A 89 15.92 8.00 -4.86
C ALA A 89 15.35 8.99 -5.90
N GLU A 90 15.44 8.67 -7.19
CA GLU A 90 14.90 9.49 -8.28
C GLU A 90 13.37 9.63 -8.23
N VAL A 91 12.64 8.66 -7.64
CA VAL A 91 11.18 8.74 -7.48
C VAL A 91 10.77 9.97 -6.66
N SER A 92 11.62 10.43 -5.74
CA SER A 92 11.41 11.70 -5.01
C SER A 92 11.40 12.94 -5.92
N SER A 93 11.91 12.83 -7.15
CA SER A 93 11.91 13.91 -8.14
C SER A 93 10.59 14.02 -8.91
N ILE A 94 9.65 13.11 -8.74
CA ILE A 94 8.31 13.18 -9.34
C ILE A 94 7.56 14.34 -8.71
N GLY A 95 7.20 15.32 -9.52
CA GLY A 95 6.58 16.56 -9.08
C GLY A 95 5.34 16.94 -9.91
N MET A 96 4.91 18.19 -9.77
CA MET A 96 3.67 18.71 -10.39
C MET A 96 3.67 18.67 -11.92
N GLU A 97 4.84 18.57 -12.57
CA GLU A 97 4.96 18.37 -14.00
C GLU A 97 4.46 17.00 -14.47
N SER A 98 4.40 16.03 -13.56
CA SER A 98 3.91 14.69 -13.82
C SER A 98 2.36 14.66 -13.83
N LYS A 99 1.79 14.18 -14.92
CA LYS A 99 0.34 14.23 -15.13
C LYS A 99 -0.35 12.96 -14.64
N VAL A 100 -1.42 13.11 -13.87
CA VAL A 100 -2.31 12.02 -13.47
C VAL A 100 -2.78 11.20 -14.68
N SER A 101 -3.12 11.87 -15.80
CA SER A 101 -3.56 11.20 -17.03
C SER A 101 -2.53 10.25 -17.61
N LYS A 102 -1.23 10.56 -17.45
CA LYS A 102 -0.13 9.72 -17.92
C LYS A 102 -0.02 8.46 -17.07
N PHE A 103 -0.08 8.62 -15.74
CA PHE A 103 -0.07 7.48 -14.82
C PHE A 103 -1.28 6.57 -15.04
N ARG A 104 -2.49 7.16 -15.15
CA ARG A 104 -3.72 6.41 -15.45
C ARG A 104 -3.62 5.63 -16.75
N LYS A 105 -3.06 6.23 -17.81
CA LYS A 105 -2.84 5.55 -19.10
C LYS A 105 -1.87 4.38 -18.96
N ALA A 106 -0.79 4.57 -18.22
CA ALA A 106 0.21 3.52 -17.98
C ALA A 106 -0.41 2.34 -17.22
N LEU A 107 -1.17 2.60 -16.13
CA LEU A 107 -1.83 1.52 -15.39
C LEU A 107 -2.88 0.81 -16.21
N LYS A 108 -3.66 1.55 -17.03
CA LYS A 108 -4.66 0.95 -17.91
C LYS A 108 -4.06 -0.02 -18.95
N SER A 109 -2.83 0.17 -19.37
CA SER A 109 -2.15 -0.77 -20.28
C SER A 109 -1.83 -2.12 -19.62
N LEU A 110 -1.95 -2.20 -18.30
CA LEU A 110 -1.69 -3.39 -17.49
C LEU A 110 -2.98 -4.14 -17.06
N ASP A 111 -4.16 -3.64 -17.38
CA ASP A 111 -5.45 -4.18 -16.93
C ASP A 111 -5.67 -5.66 -17.24
N ASP A 112 -5.13 -6.16 -18.35
CA ASP A 112 -5.28 -7.56 -18.77
C ASP A 112 -4.20 -8.49 -18.16
N PHE A 113 -3.19 -7.90 -17.53
CA PHE A 113 -2.04 -8.63 -16.99
C PHE A 113 -2.15 -8.90 -15.49
N TYR A 114 -2.83 -8.01 -14.75
CA TYR A 114 -2.93 -8.10 -13.30
C TYR A 114 -4.37 -8.07 -12.82
N ASP A 115 -4.60 -8.73 -11.68
CA ASP A 115 -5.88 -8.74 -10.97
C ASP A 115 -5.88 -7.64 -9.88
N TYR A 116 -4.68 -7.37 -9.32
CA TYR A 116 -4.45 -6.32 -8.33
C TYR A 116 -3.18 -5.51 -8.65
N ILE A 117 -3.25 -4.20 -8.41
CA ILE A 117 -2.09 -3.29 -8.43
C ILE A 117 -2.03 -2.59 -7.07
N PHE A 118 -0.98 -2.86 -6.31
CA PHE A 118 -0.76 -2.26 -5.00
C PHE A 118 0.30 -1.16 -5.08
N ILE A 119 -0.01 0.02 -4.54
CA ILE A 119 0.89 1.17 -4.53
C ILE A 119 1.30 1.49 -3.09
N ASP A 120 2.60 1.43 -2.81
CA ASP A 120 3.17 1.88 -1.54
C ASP A 120 3.74 3.29 -1.68
N VAL A 121 3.40 4.17 -0.75
CA VAL A 121 3.82 5.58 -0.78
C VAL A 121 4.66 5.95 0.44
N SER A 122 5.51 6.97 0.29
CA SER A 122 6.31 7.52 1.39
C SER A 122 5.45 7.97 2.56
N PRO A 123 5.99 8.11 3.77
CA PRO A 123 5.23 8.68 4.90
C PRO A 123 5.02 10.18 4.79
N THR A 124 5.84 10.88 4.00
CA THR A 124 5.73 12.34 3.87
C THR A 124 4.77 12.69 2.74
N PRO A 125 3.72 13.47 2.99
CA PRO A 125 2.84 13.96 1.93
C PRO A 125 3.65 14.66 0.84
N ASN A 126 3.45 14.23 -0.39
CA ASN A 126 4.13 14.77 -1.55
C ASN A 126 3.33 14.49 -2.83
N TRP A 127 3.87 14.88 -3.98
CA TRP A 127 3.20 14.67 -5.24
C TRP A 127 2.97 13.19 -5.60
N SER A 128 3.79 12.26 -5.11
CA SER A 128 3.56 10.83 -5.33
C SER A 128 2.33 10.31 -4.57
N HIS A 129 2.00 10.85 -3.38
CA HIS A 129 0.72 10.58 -2.70
C HIS A 129 -0.46 10.99 -3.58
N TYR A 130 -0.44 12.26 -4.03
CA TYR A 130 -1.47 12.80 -4.89
C TYR A 130 -1.67 11.98 -6.16
N LEU A 131 -0.59 11.66 -6.86
CA LEU A 131 -0.63 10.84 -8.08
C LEU A 131 -1.19 9.45 -7.82
N SER A 132 -0.73 8.78 -6.75
CA SER A 132 -1.16 7.42 -6.41
C SER A 132 -2.66 7.36 -6.11
N LEU A 133 -3.15 8.24 -5.24
CA LEU A 133 -4.57 8.32 -4.91
C LEU A 133 -5.44 8.73 -6.12
N SER A 134 -4.91 9.62 -6.98
CA SER A 134 -5.63 10.07 -8.18
C SER A 134 -5.88 8.96 -9.21
N VAL A 135 -5.16 7.84 -9.13
CA VAL A 135 -5.32 6.70 -10.05
C VAL A 135 -5.89 5.46 -9.39
N SER A 136 -6.02 5.44 -8.06
CA SER A 136 -6.47 4.29 -7.29
C SER A 136 -8.00 4.16 -7.26
N ASP A 137 -8.49 2.92 -7.20
CA ASP A 137 -9.88 2.63 -6.90
C ASP A 137 -10.13 2.70 -5.39
N PHE A 138 -9.13 2.25 -4.61
CA PHE A 138 -9.22 2.18 -3.16
C PHE A 138 -7.95 2.69 -2.46
N ALA A 139 -8.15 3.17 -1.23
CA ALA A 139 -7.07 3.44 -0.29
C ALA A 139 -7.25 2.56 0.97
N VAL A 140 -6.15 2.00 1.47
CA VAL A 140 -6.07 1.34 2.78
C VAL A 140 -5.27 2.23 3.72
N VAL A 141 -5.91 2.71 4.77
CA VAL A 141 -5.25 3.52 5.80
C VAL A 141 -4.62 2.60 6.85
N VAL A 142 -3.30 2.56 6.91
CA VAL A 142 -2.57 1.71 7.88
C VAL A 142 -2.24 2.52 9.12
N MET A 143 -2.68 2.09 10.30
CA MET A 143 -2.62 2.87 11.53
C MET A 143 -2.03 2.06 12.70
N LEU A 144 -1.30 2.73 13.60
CA LEU A 144 -0.91 2.15 14.89
C LEU A 144 -1.99 2.41 15.93
N PRO A 145 -2.12 1.55 16.96
CA PRO A 145 -3.04 1.77 18.07
C PRO A 145 -2.49 2.79 19.08
N ASP A 146 -2.17 4.00 18.59
CA ASP A 146 -1.69 5.13 19.40
C ASP A 146 -2.33 6.46 18.96
N LEU A 147 -2.45 7.41 19.90
CA LEU A 147 -3.10 8.71 19.65
C LEU A 147 -2.41 9.56 18.58
N ALA A 148 -1.08 9.50 18.50
CA ALA A 148 -0.33 10.26 17.50
C ALA A 148 -0.59 9.74 16.08
N SER A 149 -0.87 8.43 15.94
CA SER A 149 -1.27 7.84 14.66
C SER A 149 -2.68 8.26 14.26
N LEU A 150 -3.58 8.40 15.24
CA LEU A 150 -4.94 8.87 15.00
C LEU A 150 -4.96 10.31 14.51
N GLU A 151 -4.23 11.22 15.18
CA GLU A 151 -4.15 12.62 14.75
C GLU A 151 -3.49 12.79 13.38
N GLY A 152 -2.42 12.04 13.12
CA GLY A 152 -1.72 12.07 11.82
C GLY A 152 -2.56 11.57 10.64
N ASN A 153 -3.66 10.86 10.90
CA ASN A 153 -4.54 10.40 9.82
C ASN A 153 -5.58 11.44 9.37
N LYS A 154 -5.81 12.52 10.10
CA LYS A 154 -6.73 13.59 9.64
C LYS A 154 -6.30 14.13 8.28
N GLY A 155 -5.00 14.40 8.09
CA GLY A 155 -4.47 14.86 6.82
C GLY A 155 -4.67 13.86 5.67
N VAL A 156 -4.65 12.55 5.96
CA VAL A 156 -4.94 11.52 4.95
C VAL A 156 -6.39 11.63 4.46
N PHE A 157 -7.35 11.80 5.36
CA PHE A 157 -8.76 11.92 5.00
C PHE A 157 -9.03 13.21 4.24
N GLU A 158 -8.45 14.33 4.67
CA GLU A 158 -8.53 15.63 3.97
C GLU A 158 -7.95 15.50 2.55
N THR A 159 -6.81 14.83 2.38
CA THR A 159 -6.21 14.58 1.06
C THR A 159 -7.12 13.71 0.18
N VAL A 160 -7.73 12.66 0.74
CA VAL A 160 -8.67 11.78 0.00
C VAL A 160 -9.90 12.58 -0.42
N GLU A 161 -10.46 13.41 0.45
CA GLU A 161 -11.59 14.28 0.15
C GLU A 161 -11.27 15.24 -1.01
N GLU A 162 -10.15 15.96 -0.95
CA GLU A 162 -9.69 16.84 -2.03
C GLU A 162 -9.57 16.10 -3.36
N ILE A 163 -9.01 14.88 -3.35
CA ILE A 163 -8.83 14.08 -4.56
C ILE A 163 -10.17 13.59 -5.11
N THR A 164 -11.10 13.20 -4.26
CA THR A 164 -12.44 12.78 -4.69
C THR A 164 -13.24 13.94 -5.29
N GLU A 165 -13.05 15.14 -4.81
CA GLU A 165 -13.69 16.34 -5.36
C GLU A 165 -13.07 16.82 -6.67
N THR A 166 -11.78 16.54 -6.91
CA THR A 166 -11.04 17.18 -8.02
C THR A 166 -10.63 16.23 -9.14
N THR A 167 -9.96 15.14 -8.82
CA THR A 167 -9.25 14.31 -9.83
C THR A 167 -9.74 12.88 -9.93
N ASN A 168 -10.29 12.30 -8.85
CA ASN A 168 -10.73 10.90 -8.81
C ASN A 168 -12.01 10.72 -7.97
N PRO A 169 -13.17 11.05 -8.50
CA PRO A 169 -14.45 10.95 -7.76
C PRO A 169 -14.86 9.51 -7.40
N ASN A 170 -14.16 8.51 -7.92
CA ASN A 170 -14.44 7.10 -7.63
C ASN A 170 -13.55 6.51 -6.55
N LEU A 171 -12.56 7.26 -6.05
CA LEU A 171 -11.69 6.79 -4.96
C LEU A 171 -12.52 6.52 -3.71
N LYS A 172 -12.35 5.34 -3.14
CA LYS A 172 -12.96 4.95 -1.87
C LYS A 172 -11.88 4.58 -0.84
N ILE A 173 -12.14 4.81 0.43
CA ILE A 173 -11.33 4.23 1.50
C ILE A 173 -11.90 2.84 1.81
N ALA A 174 -11.14 1.78 1.49
CA ALA A 174 -11.54 0.39 1.74
C ALA A 174 -11.67 0.09 3.24
N GLY A 175 -10.86 0.76 4.04
CA GLY A 175 -10.89 0.67 5.49
C GLY A 175 -9.61 1.16 6.18
N ILE A 176 -9.69 1.24 7.51
CA ILE A 176 -8.55 1.52 8.39
C ILE A 176 -8.05 0.20 8.97
N LEU A 177 -6.78 -0.15 8.74
CA LEU A 177 -6.14 -1.33 9.30
C LEU A 177 -5.31 -0.97 10.53
N MET A 178 -5.65 -1.55 11.67
CA MET A 178 -4.83 -1.49 12.87
C MET A 178 -3.63 -2.44 12.74
N ASN A 179 -2.44 -1.87 12.65
CA ASN A 179 -1.18 -2.61 12.53
C ASN A 179 -0.36 -2.51 13.83
N LYS A 180 0.54 -3.47 14.02
CA LYS A 180 1.38 -3.61 15.24
C LYS A 180 0.53 -3.60 16.52
N ALA A 181 -0.65 -4.21 16.46
CA ALA A 181 -1.56 -4.27 17.58
C ALA A 181 -0.92 -5.01 18.76
N VAL A 182 -0.91 -4.36 19.92
CA VAL A 182 -0.50 -4.92 21.20
C VAL A 182 -1.77 -5.22 21.99
N SER A 183 -1.84 -6.41 22.56
CA SER A 183 -3.07 -6.90 23.16
C SER A 183 -3.55 -6.09 24.38
N ARG A 184 -4.82 -5.71 24.38
CA ARG A 184 -5.71 -5.45 25.53
C ARG A 184 -5.32 -4.33 26.51
N THR A 185 -4.66 -3.27 26.08
CA THR A 185 -4.51 -2.08 26.94
C THR A 185 -5.76 -1.20 26.85
N VAL A 186 -6.06 -0.45 27.93
CA VAL A 186 -7.17 0.52 27.95
C VAL A 186 -6.98 1.55 26.83
N LEU A 187 -5.76 2.02 26.62
CA LEU A 187 -5.42 2.97 25.55
C LEU A 187 -5.74 2.41 24.15
N ALA A 188 -5.37 1.15 23.87
CA ALA A 188 -5.66 0.54 22.57
C ALA A 188 -7.16 0.44 22.26
N LYS A 189 -7.99 0.24 23.29
CA LYS A 189 -9.45 0.26 23.15
C LYS A 189 -9.97 1.66 22.84
N GLN A 190 -9.51 2.67 23.58
CA GLN A 190 -9.89 4.07 23.33
C GLN A 190 -9.50 4.53 21.92
N VAL A 191 -8.28 4.18 21.49
CA VAL A 191 -7.82 4.52 20.12
C VAL A 191 -8.68 3.80 19.07
N LEU A 192 -9.09 2.57 19.31
CA LEU A 192 -9.97 1.85 18.40
C LEU A 192 -11.35 2.52 18.30
N GLU A 193 -11.98 2.86 19.43
CA GLU A 193 -13.25 3.58 19.46
C GLU A 193 -13.17 4.91 18.69
N MET A 194 -12.12 5.70 18.90
CA MET A 194 -11.89 6.94 18.15
C MET A 194 -11.63 6.71 16.65
N ALA A 195 -10.98 5.60 16.29
CA ALA A 195 -10.78 5.24 14.88
C ALA A 195 -12.09 4.78 14.22
N GLU A 196 -12.98 4.13 14.95
CA GLU A 196 -14.32 3.76 14.49
C GLU A 196 -15.20 5.00 14.27
N GLU A 197 -15.13 5.99 15.16
CA GLU A 197 -15.78 7.30 14.98
C GLU A 197 -15.26 8.00 13.73
N MET A 198 -13.93 8.10 13.58
CA MET A 198 -13.28 8.69 12.40
C MET A 198 -13.68 7.96 11.11
N ALA A 199 -13.76 6.65 11.14
CA ALA A 199 -14.19 5.84 10.00
C ALA A 199 -15.64 6.15 9.58
N GLN A 200 -16.55 6.28 10.56
CA GLN A 200 -17.95 6.65 10.30
C GLN A 200 -18.07 8.04 9.68
N GLU A 201 -17.34 9.02 10.21
CA GLU A 201 -17.31 10.40 9.67
C GLU A 201 -16.83 10.44 8.22
N ASN A 202 -15.97 9.50 7.82
CA ASN A 202 -15.38 9.43 6.48
C ASN A 202 -15.99 8.34 5.59
N ASN A 203 -17.20 7.85 5.91
CA ASN A 203 -17.93 6.83 5.13
C ASN A 203 -17.08 5.57 4.85
N THR A 204 -16.32 5.12 5.84
CA THR A 204 -15.51 3.92 5.76
C THR A 204 -15.65 3.07 7.04
N LYS A 205 -14.81 2.07 7.22
CA LYS A 205 -14.81 1.18 8.37
C LYS A 205 -13.40 0.97 8.93
N VAL A 206 -13.31 0.53 10.18
CA VAL A 206 -12.11 -0.13 10.68
C VAL A 206 -12.23 -1.62 10.35
N PHE A 207 -11.18 -2.22 9.78
CA PHE A 207 -11.15 -3.66 9.55
C PHE A 207 -11.24 -4.42 10.88
N ASP A 208 -11.99 -5.51 10.92
CA ASP A 208 -12.11 -6.36 12.11
C ASP A 208 -10.78 -6.99 12.46
N THR A 209 -10.05 -7.40 11.43
CA THR A 209 -8.71 -7.95 11.54
C THR A 209 -7.69 -6.88 11.95
N LYS A 210 -6.80 -7.27 12.86
CA LYS A 210 -5.66 -6.45 13.31
C LYS A 210 -4.38 -7.24 13.12
N ILE A 211 -3.37 -6.62 12.54
CA ILE A 211 -2.06 -7.26 12.42
C ILE A 211 -1.28 -7.03 13.71
N ARG A 212 -0.89 -8.11 14.36
CA ARG A 212 -0.12 -8.07 15.62
C ARG A 212 1.29 -7.55 15.44
N ASN A 213 1.87 -7.02 16.49
CA ASN A 213 3.32 -6.77 16.53
C ASN A 213 4.04 -8.11 16.79
N ALA A 214 4.78 -8.60 15.79
CA ALA A 214 5.48 -9.87 15.86
C ALA A 214 6.84 -9.80 15.15
N VAL A 215 7.85 -10.42 15.76
CA VAL A 215 9.23 -10.44 15.23
C VAL A 215 9.28 -11.10 13.85
N VAL A 216 8.46 -12.12 13.63
CA VAL A 216 8.38 -12.84 12.35
C VAL A 216 8.04 -11.93 11.16
N LEU A 217 7.33 -10.81 11.38
CA LEU A 217 7.04 -9.79 10.37
C LEU A 217 8.25 -8.89 10.02
N SER A 218 9.33 -8.99 10.78
CA SER A 218 10.61 -8.35 10.43
C SER A 218 11.57 -9.35 9.83
N GLU A 219 11.51 -10.61 10.30
CA GLU A 219 12.35 -11.69 9.81
C GLU A 219 12.00 -12.09 8.37
N ASN A 220 10.71 -12.17 8.02
CA ASN A 220 10.27 -12.48 6.67
C ASN A 220 10.78 -11.47 5.64
N ILE A 221 10.77 -10.18 5.99
CA ILE A 221 11.29 -9.10 5.16
C ILE A 221 12.81 -9.26 4.92
N SER A 222 13.57 -9.64 5.96
CA SER A 222 15.01 -9.89 5.83
C SER A 222 15.35 -11.10 4.94
N ASN A 223 14.37 -11.96 4.70
CA ASN A 223 14.47 -13.10 3.79
C ASN A 223 13.85 -12.85 2.42
N ASN A 224 13.35 -11.64 2.15
CA ASN A 224 12.65 -11.27 0.91
C ASN A 224 11.50 -12.22 0.57
N GLU A 225 10.75 -12.62 1.58
CA GLU A 225 9.68 -13.60 1.47
C GLU A 225 8.45 -13.12 2.25
N GLY A 226 7.23 -13.40 1.77
CA GLY A 226 6.01 -13.09 2.50
C GLY A 226 5.87 -13.92 3.78
N VAL A 227 5.27 -13.37 4.82
CA VAL A 227 5.15 -14.07 6.12
C VAL A 227 4.37 -15.37 6.02
N THR A 228 3.46 -15.47 5.05
CA THR A 228 2.63 -16.66 4.80
C THR A 228 3.42 -17.85 4.26
N SER A 229 4.49 -17.60 3.50
CA SER A 229 5.48 -18.59 3.08
C SER A 229 6.53 -18.80 4.17
N TYR A 230 7.12 -17.72 4.68
CA TYR A 230 8.22 -17.76 5.64
C TYR A 230 7.86 -18.49 6.94
N SER A 231 6.69 -18.21 7.47
CA SER A 231 6.20 -18.82 8.72
C SER A 231 4.71 -19.14 8.64
N PRO A 232 4.30 -20.14 7.82
CA PRO A 232 2.90 -20.35 7.45
C PRO A 232 1.96 -20.69 8.60
N LYS A 233 2.51 -21.17 9.73
CA LYS A 233 1.75 -21.54 10.93
C LYS A 233 1.80 -20.48 12.03
N SER A 234 2.43 -19.33 11.77
CA SER A 234 2.50 -18.26 12.77
C SER A 234 1.16 -17.53 12.87
N PRO A 235 0.80 -17.08 14.08
CA PRO A 235 -0.39 -16.24 14.23
C PRO A 235 -0.35 -14.93 13.42
N ALA A 236 0.83 -14.42 13.07
CA ALA A 236 0.97 -13.25 12.22
C ALA A 236 0.62 -13.56 10.75
N SER A 237 0.89 -14.80 10.28
CA SER A 237 0.42 -15.25 8.98
C SER A 237 -1.09 -15.37 8.91
N ASP A 238 -1.73 -15.80 10.00
CA ASP A 238 -3.19 -15.84 10.07
C ASP A 238 -3.78 -14.44 10.04
N ASP A 239 -3.19 -13.47 10.77
CA ASP A 239 -3.62 -12.08 10.72
C ASP A 239 -3.56 -11.52 9.28
N VAL A 240 -2.48 -11.80 8.54
CA VAL A 240 -2.35 -11.35 7.13
C VAL A 240 -3.39 -12.00 6.24
N ARG A 241 -3.60 -13.32 6.36
CA ARG A 241 -4.63 -14.06 5.59
C ARG A 241 -6.02 -13.50 5.83
N ASP A 242 -6.35 -13.26 7.09
CA ASP A 242 -7.68 -12.78 7.46
C ASP A 242 -7.89 -11.33 7.01
N PHE A 243 -6.87 -10.49 7.13
CA PHE A 243 -6.92 -9.13 6.60
C PHE A 243 -7.13 -9.12 5.09
N VAL A 244 -6.39 -9.92 4.33
CA VAL A 244 -6.53 -9.94 2.87
C VAL A 244 -7.91 -10.41 2.45
N LYS A 245 -8.47 -11.46 3.07
CA LYS A 245 -9.85 -11.90 2.80
C LYS A 245 -10.88 -10.80 3.10
N GLU A 246 -10.64 -10.00 4.13
CA GLU A 246 -11.50 -8.87 4.47
C GLU A 246 -11.34 -7.72 3.48
N LEU A 247 -10.10 -7.46 3.02
CA LEU A 247 -9.80 -6.50 1.97
C LEU A 247 -10.48 -6.89 0.64
N GLU A 248 -10.36 -8.15 0.21
CA GLU A 248 -11.00 -8.65 -1.02
C GLU A 248 -12.52 -8.39 -1.02
N LYS A 249 -13.19 -8.61 0.11
CA LYS A 249 -14.62 -8.30 0.28
C LYS A 249 -14.89 -6.80 0.18
N ALA A 250 -14.06 -5.97 0.83
CA ALA A 250 -14.24 -4.52 0.84
C ALA A 250 -14.05 -3.89 -0.55
N VAL A 251 -13.20 -4.47 -1.39
CA VAL A 251 -12.94 -3.97 -2.74
C VAL A 251 -13.77 -4.67 -3.83
N ALA A 252 -14.64 -5.61 -3.47
CA ALA A 252 -15.59 -6.25 -4.39
C ALA A 252 -16.88 -5.43 -4.57
N GLU A 253 -17.17 -4.53 -3.61
CA GLU A 253 -18.33 -3.63 -3.58
C GLU A 253 -18.04 -2.32 -4.34
#